data_ec5b711bb5a10e501c5317c4455439ec
#
_entry.id   ec5b711bb5a10e501c5317c4455439ec
#
_cell.length_a   1.000
_cell.length_b   1.000
_cell.length_c   1.000
_cell.angle_alpha   90.00
_cell.angle_beta   90.00
_cell.angle_gamma   90.00
#
_symmetry.space_group_name_H-M   'P 1'
#
loop_
_entity.id
_entity.type
_entity.pdbx_description
1 polymer ?
#
loop_
_entity_poly.entity_id
_entity_poly.type
_entity_poly.pdbx_seq_one_letter_code
_entity_poly.pdbx_strand_id
1 'polypeptide(L)'
;MPRVRSGGYIPFFVTERKRSEAALIQVIQEAYVQGVSTRKIEKLAKSLGIEGISRSQVSEMTQGLNEQAEEFRNRPLTSNAYPVLWVDALYEKVRYAGRVVSMAILLVCGVSEEGKREVLAIEPMLEESRESYKQLFEKLKERGLTKPSLIVSDAHKGLVAAIGECFPGASWQRCKVHFMRNVLVHVPHKEKERFAGLLKWIWMTADPATAKQRARDLADQYREKCPKAVETLEEGLEDALTFLAFPKLDARKVSSNNMLERLNKEIRRRTRVVGIFPNPDSYLRLVTVYLMEYSEDCGRSSFYAIRATPLQKQRVRQGSPSKRTIAGGKSMAA
;
A
#
# COMPACT_ATOMS: atom_id res chain seq x y z
N MET A 1 -26.69 35.16 -19.95
CA MET A 1 -27.61 34.00 -20.11
C MET A 1 -29.03 34.54 -20.23
N PRO A 2 -29.84 34.15 -21.23
CA PRO A 2 -31.25 34.54 -21.29
C PRO A 2 -32.00 33.89 -20.15
N ARG A 3 -32.73 34.70 -19.36
CA ARG A 3 -33.61 34.25 -18.30
C ARG A 3 -34.92 33.77 -18.93
N VAL A 4 -35.28 32.49 -18.75
CA VAL A 4 -36.58 31.95 -19.12
C VAL A 4 -37.61 32.39 -18.07
N ARG A 5 -38.61 33.11 -18.49
CA ARG A 5 -39.62 33.74 -17.58
C ARG A 5 -40.70 32.85 -17.04
N SER A 6 -40.90 31.65 -17.52
CA SER A 6 -41.74 30.60 -16.94
C SER A 6 -41.73 29.35 -17.82
N GLY A 7 -41.74 28.15 -17.18
CA GLY A 7 -41.85 26.87 -17.88
C GLY A 7 -40.49 26.22 -18.19
N GLY A 8 -40.26 25.10 -17.55
CA GLY A 8 -38.96 24.41 -17.42
C GLY A 8 -38.38 23.75 -18.67
N TYR A 9 -38.22 24.46 -19.78
CA TYR A 9 -37.44 23.98 -20.90
C TYR A 9 -35.98 24.37 -20.68
N ILE A 10 -35.14 23.42 -20.31
CA ILE A 10 -33.65 23.56 -20.35
C ILE A 10 -33.21 23.12 -21.74
N PRO A 11 -32.67 24.06 -22.57
CA PRO A 11 -32.17 23.69 -23.90
C PRO A 11 -31.18 22.56 -23.84
N PHE A 12 -31.29 21.59 -24.76
CA PHE A 12 -30.42 20.42 -24.90
C PHE A 12 -28.92 20.75 -24.83
N PHE A 13 -28.47 21.82 -25.49
CA PHE A 13 -27.09 22.26 -25.46
C PHE A 13 -26.57 22.70 -24.07
N VAL A 14 -27.45 23.17 -23.18
CA VAL A 14 -27.06 23.51 -21.79
C VAL A 14 -26.82 22.24 -20.99
N THR A 15 -27.59 21.18 -21.25
CA THR A 15 -27.44 19.88 -20.60
C THR A 15 -26.17 19.16 -21.11
N GLU A 16 -25.88 19.23 -22.41
CA GLU A 16 -24.64 18.70 -22.98
C GLU A 16 -23.40 19.46 -22.47
N ARG A 17 -23.48 20.78 -22.37
CA ARG A 17 -22.38 21.58 -21.82
C ARG A 17 -22.06 21.20 -20.37
N LYS A 18 -23.07 20.99 -19.53
CA LYS A 18 -22.87 20.50 -18.17
C LYS A 18 -22.23 19.09 -18.14
N ARG A 19 -22.65 18.21 -19.05
CA ARG A 19 -22.02 16.88 -19.18
C ARG A 19 -20.56 16.96 -19.60
N SER A 20 -20.24 17.84 -20.56
CA SER A 20 -18.87 18.07 -21.03
C SER A 20 -17.99 18.67 -19.94
N GLU A 21 -18.53 19.61 -19.14
CA GLU A 21 -17.83 20.18 -18.00
C GLU A 21 -17.55 19.11 -16.92
N ALA A 22 -18.52 18.27 -16.59
CA ALA A 22 -18.35 17.18 -15.66
C ALA A 22 -17.32 16.14 -16.15
N ALA A 23 -17.38 15.78 -17.43
CA ALA A 23 -16.41 14.89 -18.04
C ALA A 23 -14.98 15.46 -18.01
N LEU A 24 -14.84 16.78 -18.25
CA LEU A 24 -13.55 17.47 -18.16
C LEU A 24 -12.98 17.44 -16.73
N ILE A 25 -13.84 17.68 -15.72
CA ILE A 25 -13.42 17.60 -14.31
C ILE A 25 -12.93 16.19 -13.99
N GLN A 26 -13.65 15.15 -14.42
CA GLN A 26 -13.21 13.76 -14.23
C GLN A 26 -11.86 13.46 -14.89
N VAL A 27 -11.64 13.92 -16.12
CA VAL A 27 -10.34 13.75 -16.81
C VAL A 27 -9.22 14.48 -16.07
N ILE A 28 -9.47 15.66 -15.53
CA ILE A 28 -8.51 16.43 -14.74
C ILE A 28 -8.18 15.70 -13.43
N GLN A 29 -9.21 15.20 -12.74
CA GLN A 29 -9.06 14.44 -11.50
C GLN A 29 -8.27 13.15 -11.75
N GLU A 30 -8.60 12.40 -12.78
CA GLU A 30 -7.89 11.18 -13.19
C GLU A 30 -6.43 11.50 -13.52
N ALA A 31 -6.16 12.51 -14.33
CA ALA A 31 -4.80 12.93 -14.65
C ALA A 31 -3.99 13.31 -13.39
N TYR A 32 -4.63 13.96 -12.42
CA TYR A 32 -4.02 14.31 -11.14
C TYR A 32 -3.67 13.06 -10.32
N VAL A 33 -4.58 12.11 -10.21
CA VAL A 33 -4.38 10.83 -9.48
C VAL A 33 -3.27 10.01 -10.13
N GLN A 34 -3.18 9.99 -11.45
CA GLN A 34 -2.10 9.34 -12.20
C GLN A 34 -0.73 10.05 -12.05
N GLY A 35 -0.67 11.16 -11.32
CA GLY A 35 0.56 11.88 -11.03
C GLY A 35 0.98 12.85 -12.14
N VAL A 36 0.04 13.39 -12.89
CA VAL A 36 0.30 14.51 -13.80
C VAL A 36 0.29 15.81 -13.01
N SER A 37 1.38 16.61 -13.10
CA SER A 37 1.44 17.88 -12.37
C SER A 37 0.39 18.89 -12.85
N THR A 38 -0.09 19.74 -11.94
CA THR A 38 -1.07 20.79 -12.26
C THR A 38 -0.60 21.70 -13.41
N ARG A 39 0.74 21.92 -13.54
CA ARG A 39 1.32 22.66 -14.69
C ARG A 39 1.14 21.90 -16.02
N LYS A 40 1.30 20.59 -16.02
CA LYS A 40 1.11 19.77 -17.22
C LYS A 40 -0.37 19.69 -17.59
N ILE A 41 -1.25 19.59 -16.61
CA ILE A 41 -2.71 19.61 -16.81
C ILE A 41 -3.14 20.96 -17.42
N GLU A 42 -2.66 22.09 -16.87
CA GLU A 42 -2.89 23.42 -17.45
C GLU A 42 -2.44 23.52 -18.92
N LYS A 43 -1.21 23.02 -19.22
CA LYS A 43 -0.69 23.00 -20.59
C LYS A 43 -1.53 22.12 -21.52
N LEU A 44 -1.95 20.95 -21.03
CA LEU A 44 -2.80 20.02 -21.78
C LEU A 44 -4.16 20.67 -22.10
N ALA A 45 -4.79 21.31 -21.10
CA ALA A 45 -6.04 22.01 -21.31
C ALA A 45 -5.92 23.11 -22.39
N LYS A 46 -4.85 23.92 -22.33
CA LYS A 46 -4.56 24.94 -23.36
C LYS A 46 -4.37 24.36 -24.76
N SER A 47 -3.66 23.20 -24.86
CA SER A 47 -3.45 22.54 -26.15
C SER A 47 -4.73 21.94 -26.74
N LEU A 48 -5.74 21.70 -25.91
CA LEU A 48 -7.08 21.25 -26.31
C LEU A 48 -8.04 22.43 -26.60
N GLY A 49 -7.54 23.68 -26.59
CA GLY A 49 -8.36 24.88 -26.80
C GLY A 49 -9.23 25.26 -25.60
N ILE A 50 -8.98 24.67 -24.41
CA ILE A 50 -9.71 25.00 -23.21
C ILE A 50 -8.99 26.16 -22.51
N GLU A 51 -9.47 27.37 -22.73
CA GLU A 51 -8.97 28.55 -22.06
C GLU A 51 -9.55 28.68 -20.65
N GLY A 52 -8.76 29.25 -19.72
CA GLY A 52 -9.23 29.56 -18.37
C GLY A 52 -8.97 28.50 -17.31
N ILE A 53 -8.38 27.36 -17.64
CA ILE A 53 -7.96 26.40 -16.61
C ILE A 53 -6.55 26.75 -16.12
N SER A 54 -6.50 27.38 -14.95
CA SER A 54 -5.27 27.69 -14.22
C SER A 54 -4.89 26.55 -13.25
N ARG A 55 -3.65 26.58 -12.75
CA ARG A 55 -3.19 25.64 -11.72
C ARG A 55 -4.05 25.67 -10.45
N SER A 56 -4.55 26.85 -10.08
CA SER A 56 -5.44 27.01 -8.92
C SER A 56 -6.78 26.32 -9.15
N GLN A 57 -7.37 26.47 -10.34
CA GLN A 57 -8.62 25.79 -10.70
C GLN A 57 -8.45 24.27 -10.78
N VAL A 58 -7.33 23.76 -11.30
CA VAL A 58 -7.01 22.32 -11.24
C VAL A 58 -6.97 21.85 -9.79
N SER A 59 -6.34 22.62 -8.90
CA SER A 59 -6.29 22.29 -7.47
C SER A 59 -7.68 22.31 -6.83
N GLU A 60 -8.53 23.26 -7.18
CA GLU A 60 -9.91 23.35 -6.68
C GLU A 60 -10.78 22.18 -7.18
N MET A 61 -10.70 21.87 -8.48
CA MET A 61 -11.43 20.71 -9.04
C MET A 61 -11.04 19.39 -8.37
N THR A 62 -9.79 19.25 -7.92
CA THR A 62 -9.35 18.05 -7.20
C THR A 62 -9.80 18.02 -5.73
N GLN A 63 -10.26 19.14 -5.15
CA GLN A 63 -10.80 19.15 -3.78
C GLN A 63 -12.07 18.32 -3.65
N GLY A 64 -12.88 18.20 -4.71
CA GLY A 64 -14.05 17.32 -4.73
C GLY A 64 -13.73 15.84 -4.45
N LEU A 65 -12.46 15.43 -4.55
CA LEU A 65 -12.02 14.09 -4.15
C LEU A 65 -11.83 13.92 -2.62
N ASN A 66 -11.91 15.00 -1.83
CA ASN A 66 -11.72 14.91 -0.38
C ASN A 66 -12.81 14.09 0.29
N GLU A 67 -14.07 14.31 -0.09
CA GLU A 67 -15.21 13.59 0.49
C GLU A 67 -15.09 12.09 0.23
N GLN A 68 -14.78 11.70 -1.01
CA GLN A 68 -14.55 10.30 -1.37
C GLN A 68 -13.38 9.69 -0.60
N ALA A 69 -12.29 10.45 -0.45
CA ALA A 69 -11.13 10.01 0.31
C ALA A 69 -11.45 9.81 1.80
N GLU A 70 -12.24 10.70 2.40
CA GLU A 70 -12.68 10.58 3.80
C GLU A 70 -13.65 9.42 3.99
N GLU A 71 -14.63 9.26 3.09
CA GLU A 71 -15.53 8.13 3.11
C GLU A 71 -14.78 6.80 3.06
N PHE A 72 -13.84 6.68 2.12
CA PHE A 72 -13.01 5.48 2.00
C PHE A 72 -12.18 5.19 3.26
N ARG A 73 -11.59 6.20 3.85
CA ARG A 73 -10.76 6.04 5.07
C ARG A 73 -11.57 5.63 6.29
N ASN A 74 -12.81 6.12 6.39
CA ASN A 74 -13.67 5.91 7.55
C ASN A 74 -14.69 4.77 7.36
N ARG A 75 -14.70 4.14 6.18
CA ARG A 75 -15.67 3.06 5.87
C ARG A 75 -15.55 1.89 6.85
N PRO A 76 -16.64 1.18 7.15
CA PRO A 76 -16.60 -0.11 7.81
C PRO A 76 -15.71 -1.09 7.02
N LEU A 77 -15.02 -1.99 7.71
CA LEU A 77 -14.19 -2.99 7.04
C LEU A 77 -15.07 -4.06 6.39
N THR A 78 -14.69 -4.53 5.20
CA THR A 78 -15.47 -5.51 4.42
C THR A 78 -15.49 -6.88 5.06
N SER A 79 -14.46 -7.21 5.86
CA SER A 79 -14.37 -8.41 6.69
C SER A 79 -14.02 -8.01 8.11
N ASN A 80 -14.50 -8.77 9.08
CA ASN A 80 -14.12 -8.58 10.48
C ASN A 80 -12.79 -9.28 10.81
N ALA A 81 -12.42 -10.30 10.05
CA ALA A 81 -11.23 -11.11 10.28
C ALA A 81 -10.16 -10.90 9.20
N TYR A 82 -9.06 -10.32 9.62
CA TYR A 82 -7.85 -10.17 8.80
C TYR A 82 -6.68 -10.87 9.51
N PRO A 83 -6.46 -12.16 9.25
CA PRO A 83 -5.45 -12.96 9.95
C PRO A 83 -4.03 -12.43 9.78
N VAL A 84 -3.75 -11.71 8.68
CA VAL A 84 -2.43 -11.09 8.47
C VAL A 84 -2.59 -9.62 8.15
N LEU A 85 -1.84 -8.80 8.86
CA LEU A 85 -1.71 -7.36 8.60
C LEU A 85 -0.27 -7.02 8.20
N TRP A 86 -0.12 -6.03 7.33
CA TRP A 86 1.15 -5.36 7.03
C TRP A 86 1.01 -3.89 7.37
N VAL A 87 2.00 -3.36 8.08
CA VAL A 87 2.06 -1.96 8.49
C VAL A 87 3.37 -1.36 8.00
N ASP A 88 3.30 -0.23 7.31
CA ASP A 88 4.46 0.48 6.79
C ASP A 88 4.18 1.98 6.71
N ALA A 89 5.22 2.80 6.77
CA ALA A 89 5.13 4.25 6.71
C ALA A 89 5.73 4.80 5.42
N LEU A 90 5.05 5.79 4.83
CA LEU A 90 5.49 6.56 3.68
C LEU A 90 5.68 8.02 4.08
N TYR A 91 6.86 8.59 3.82
CA TYR A 91 7.18 9.98 4.16
C TYR A 91 7.25 10.87 2.94
N GLU A 92 6.60 12.04 3.04
CA GLU A 92 6.70 13.12 2.04
C GLU A 92 6.84 14.49 2.72
N LYS A 93 7.30 15.48 1.95
CA LYS A 93 7.41 16.86 2.43
C LYS A 93 6.08 17.59 2.29
N VAL A 94 5.59 18.12 3.40
CA VAL A 94 4.29 18.81 3.49
C VAL A 94 4.45 20.14 4.21
N ARG A 95 3.75 21.17 3.76
CA ARG A 95 3.63 22.44 4.49
C ARG A 95 2.61 22.28 5.60
N TYR A 96 3.07 22.48 6.84
CA TYR A 96 2.25 22.40 8.03
C TYR A 96 2.66 23.48 9.01
N ALA A 97 1.70 24.25 9.55
CA ALA A 97 1.94 25.36 10.48
C ALA A 97 3.07 26.32 10.04
N GLY A 98 3.08 26.72 8.77
CA GLY A 98 4.06 27.66 8.19
C GLY A 98 5.44 27.06 7.89
N ARG A 99 5.67 25.76 8.15
CA ARG A 99 6.96 25.07 7.91
C ARG A 99 6.81 23.93 6.93
N VAL A 100 7.94 23.49 6.38
CA VAL A 100 8.00 22.23 5.62
C VAL A 100 8.44 21.13 6.57
N VAL A 101 7.56 20.17 6.80
CA VAL A 101 7.81 19.01 7.66
C VAL A 101 7.85 17.72 6.84
N SER A 102 8.54 16.72 7.35
CA SER A 102 8.41 15.34 6.84
C SER A 102 7.21 14.71 7.53
N MET A 103 6.13 14.48 6.78
CA MET A 103 4.90 13.88 7.31
C MET A 103 4.82 12.43 6.87
N ALA A 104 4.59 11.54 7.83
CA ALA A 104 4.31 10.14 7.54
C ALA A 104 2.83 9.94 7.14
N ILE A 105 2.57 9.06 6.18
CA ILE A 105 1.29 8.37 6.06
C ILE A 105 1.53 6.92 6.42
N LEU A 106 0.88 6.45 7.46
CA LEU A 106 0.89 5.05 7.84
C LEU A 106 -0.14 4.29 7.02
N LEU A 107 0.33 3.24 6.36
CA LEU A 107 -0.49 2.34 5.57
C LEU A 107 -0.67 1.02 6.31
N VAL A 108 -1.91 0.58 6.45
CA VAL A 108 -2.24 -0.75 6.96
C VAL A 108 -2.99 -1.51 5.87
N CYS A 109 -2.42 -2.63 5.44
CA CYS A 109 -3.09 -3.56 4.55
C CYS A 109 -3.35 -4.87 5.27
N GLY A 110 -4.48 -5.51 4.98
CA GLY A 110 -4.84 -6.81 5.51
C GLY A 110 -5.20 -7.80 4.41
N VAL A 111 -5.21 -9.07 4.77
CA VAL A 111 -5.78 -10.13 3.93
C VAL A 111 -6.88 -10.80 4.71
N SER A 112 -8.10 -10.84 4.14
CA SER A 112 -9.24 -11.52 4.73
C SER A 112 -9.08 -13.05 4.70
N GLU A 113 -9.93 -13.76 5.41
CA GLU A 113 -9.94 -15.24 5.41
C GLU A 113 -10.22 -15.81 4.03
N GLU A 114 -10.95 -15.10 3.17
CA GLU A 114 -11.18 -15.47 1.77
C GLU A 114 -9.96 -15.22 0.87
N GLY A 115 -8.88 -14.65 1.42
CA GLY A 115 -7.65 -14.34 0.69
C GLY A 115 -7.73 -13.04 -0.12
N LYS A 116 -8.70 -12.16 0.16
CA LYS A 116 -8.79 -10.84 -0.46
C LYS A 116 -7.89 -9.85 0.28
N ARG A 117 -7.11 -9.11 -0.48
CA ARG A 117 -6.27 -8.03 0.07
C ARG A 117 -7.03 -6.72 0.07
N GLU A 118 -6.91 -5.97 1.16
CA GLU A 118 -7.59 -4.71 1.36
C GLU A 118 -6.67 -3.69 2.03
N VAL A 119 -6.80 -2.42 1.63
CA VAL A 119 -6.19 -1.29 2.35
C VAL A 119 -7.12 -0.93 3.50
N LEU A 120 -6.68 -1.13 4.73
CA LEU A 120 -7.49 -0.96 5.94
C LEU A 120 -7.37 0.44 6.53
N ALA A 121 -6.17 1.04 6.47
CA ALA A 121 -5.96 2.39 6.98
C ALA A 121 -4.95 3.16 6.13
N ILE A 122 -5.18 4.47 6.08
CA ILE A 122 -4.31 5.49 5.49
C ILE A 122 -4.36 6.67 6.47
N GLU A 123 -3.37 6.75 7.38
CA GLU A 123 -3.42 7.73 8.48
C GLU A 123 -2.21 8.64 8.45
N PRO A 124 -2.39 9.96 8.34
CA PRO A 124 -1.30 10.91 8.43
C PRO A 124 -0.79 11.01 9.86
N MET A 125 0.52 11.01 10.03
CA MET A 125 1.18 11.16 11.31
C MET A 125 2.29 12.21 11.22
N LEU A 126 2.28 13.16 12.14
CA LEU A 126 3.38 14.12 12.30
C LEU A 126 4.55 13.49 13.04
N GLU A 127 4.24 12.59 13.97
CA GLU A 127 5.19 11.91 14.83
C GLU A 127 4.79 10.44 14.96
N GLU A 128 5.78 9.56 14.79
CA GLU A 128 5.64 8.13 15.03
C GLU A 128 5.88 7.84 16.52
N SER A 129 4.83 7.92 17.30
CA SER A 129 4.83 7.57 18.72
C SER A 129 3.97 6.34 18.98
N ARG A 130 4.19 5.70 20.13
CA ARG A 130 3.34 4.58 20.60
C ARG A 130 1.87 4.99 20.64
N GLU A 131 1.59 6.20 21.09
CA GLU A 131 0.25 6.77 21.24
C GLU A 131 -0.43 6.95 19.88
N SER A 132 0.27 7.48 18.87
CA SER A 132 -0.28 7.63 17.51
C SER A 132 -0.59 6.30 16.86
N TYR A 133 0.26 5.30 17.03
CA TYR A 133 -0.02 3.94 16.55
C TYR A 133 -1.20 3.30 17.28
N LYS A 134 -1.30 3.48 18.60
CA LYS A 134 -2.43 2.99 19.39
C LYS A 134 -3.75 3.58 18.93
N GLN A 135 -3.80 4.91 18.74
CA GLN A 135 -5.00 5.58 18.22
C GLN A 135 -5.44 5.01 16.86
N LEU A 136 -4.49 4.75 15.96
CA LEU A 136 -4.80 4.11 14.67
C LEU A 136 -5.39 2.72 14.86
N PHE A 137 -4.82 1.87 15.71
CA PHE A 137 -5.32 0.52 15.93
C PHE A 137 -6.69 0.50 16.60
N GLU A 138 -6.97 1.43 17.52
CA GLU A 138 -8.31 1.59 18.11
C GLU A 138 -9.34 2.02 17.05
N LYS A 139 -9.02 3.00 16.19
CA LYS A 139 -9.90 3.35 15.04
C LYS A 139 -10.16 2.15 14.12
N LEU A 140 -9.17 1.29 13.88
CA LEU A 140 -9.37 0.08 13.08
C LEU A 140 -10.30 -0.91 13.77
N LYS A 141 -10.21 -1.06 15.10
CA LYS A 141 -11.13 -1.90 15.89
C LYS A 141 -12.55 -1.37 15.85
N GLU A 142 -12.74 -0.05 16.01
CA GLU A 142 -14.04 0.62 15.89
C GLU A 142 -14.68 0.38 14.51
N ARG A 143 -13.87 0.29 13.46
CA ARG A 143 -14.31 0.00 12.10
C ARG A 143 -14.52 -1.50 11.83
N GLY A 144 -14.33 -2.35 12.82
CA GLY A 144 -14.63 -3.78 12.78
C GLY A 144 -13.41 -4.71 12.70
N LEU A 145 -12.17 -4.22 12.82
CA LEU A 145 -10.99 -5.09 12.85
C LEU A 145 -10.98 -5.94 14.11
N THR A 146 -10.99 -7.26 13.95
CA THR A 146 -10.85 -8.23 15.05
C THR A 146 -9.62 -9.11 14.85
N LYS A 147 -9.00 -9.49 15.93
CA LYS A 147 -8.03 -10.60 16.13
C LYS A 147 -7.09 -10.94 14.94
N PRO A 148 -6.18 -10.03 14.54
CA PRO A 148 -5.12 -10.44 13.65
C PRO A 148 -4.25 -11.51 14.32
N SER A 149 -3.77 -12.49 13.53
CA SER A 149 -2.88 -13.54 14.03
C SER A 149 -1.42 -13.17 13.86
N LEU A 150 -1.10 -12.45 12.77
CA LEU A 150 0.26 -12.04 12.42
C LEU A 150 0.27 -10.60 11.92
N ILE A 151 1.13 -9.77 12.51
CA ILE A 151 1.33 -8.38 12.07
C ILE A 151 2.78 -8.20 11.62
N VAL A 152 2.96 -7.80 10.38
CA VAL A 152 4.28 -7.63 9.75
C VAL A 152 4.61 -6.14 9.66
N SER A 153 5.72 -5.71 10.24
CA SER A 153 6.18 -4.33 10.18
C SER A 153 7.70 -4.21 10.25
N ASP A 154 8.21 -2.99 10.17
CA ASP A 154 9.57 -2.69 10.62
C ASP A 154 9.67 -2.74 12.16
N ALA A 155 10.89 -2.60 12.68
CA ALA A 155 11.15 -2.70 14.12
C ALA A 155 11.11 -1.32 14.83
N HIS A 156 10.15 -0.47 14.48
CA HIS A 156 9.94 0.78 15.21
C HIS A 156 9.40 0.48 16.62
N LYS A 157 10.12 0.90 17.65
CA LYS A 157 9.82 0.53 19.05
C LYS A 157 8.39 0.90 19.47
N GLY A 158 7.93 2.10 19.09
CA GLY A 158 6.56 2.55 19.40
C GLY A 158 5.50 1.70 18.71
N LEU A 159 5.74 1.28 17.45
CA LEU A 159 4.82 0.43 16.70
C LEU A 159 4.73 -0.97 17.32
N VAL A 160 5.87 -1.58 17.65
CA VAL A 160 5.91 -2.91 18.28
C VAL A 160 5.19 -2.90 19.63
N ALA A 161 5.42 -1.85 20.46
CA ALA A 161 4.73 -1.69 21.73
C ALA A 161 3.21 -1.54 21.54
N ALA A 162 2.76 -0.72 20.60
CA ALA A 162 1.34 -0.53 20.29
C ALA A 162 0.68 -1.82 19.77
N ILE A 163 1.38 -2.62 18.95
CA ILE A 163 0.90 -3.94 18.51
C ILE A 163 0.66 -4.85 19.71
N GLY A 164 1.63 -4.96 20.62
CA GLY A 164 1.51 -5.81 21.82
C GLY A 164 0.34 -5.41 22.74
N GLU A 165 0.07 -4.11 22.86
CA GLU A 165 -1.04 -3.60 23.67
C GLU A 165 -2.40 -3.74 22.99
N CYS A 166 -2.50 -3.38 21.72
CA CYS A 166 -3.77 -3.39 21.01
C CYS A 166 -4.19 -4.79 20.58
N PHE A 167 -3.22 -5.68 20.31
CA PHE A 167 -3.47 -7.03 19.80
C PHE A 167 -2.66 -8.09 20.58
N PRO A 168 -2.93 -8.32 21.87
CA PRO A 168 -2.12 -9.19 22.72
C PRO A 168 -2.10 -10.65 22.25
N GLY A 169 -3.03 -11.06 21.38
CA GLY A 169 -3.05 -12.41 20.78
C GLY A 169 -2.35 -12.49 19.41
N ALA A 170 -1.85 -11.40 18.87
CA ALA A 170 -1.16 -11.36 17.59
C ALA A 170 0.34 -11.58 17.77
N SER A 171 0.95 -12.37 16.88
CA SER A 171 2.39 -12.44 16.77
C SER A 171 2.91 -11.29 15.91
N TRP A 172 4.01 -10.69 16.33
CA TRP A 172 4.71 -9.69 15.53
C TRP A 172 5.81 -10.35 14.68
N GLN A 173 5.84 -10.02 13.40
CA GLN A 173 6.88 -10.41 12.45
C GLN A 173 7.68 -9.21 12.06
N ARG A 174 8.97 -9.19 12.37
CA ARG A 174 9.89 -8.19 11.84
C ARG A 174 10.07 -8.38 10.34
N CYS A 175 9.86 -7.32 9.57
CA CYS A 175 10.06 -7.37 8.12
C CYS A 175 11.49 -7.78 7.77
N LYS A 176 11.66 -8.95 7.15
CA LYS A 176 13.00 -9.48 6.83
C LYS A 176 13.79 -8.57 5.89
N VAL A 177 13.14 -7.81 5.01
CA VAL A 177 13.83 -6.92 4.06
C VAL A 177 14.44 -5.74 4.80
N HIS A 178 13.70 -5.09 5.68
CA HIS A 178 14.22 -4.04 6.56
C HIS A 178 15.29 -4.59 7.50
N PHE A 179 15.05 -5.75 8.07
CA PHE A 179 16.01 -6.41 8.95
C PHE A 179 17.34 -6.71 8.23
N MET A 180 17.30 -7.33 7.05
CA MET A 180 18.50 -7.58 6.24
C MET A 180 19.22 -6.27 5.90
N ARG A 181 18.49 -5.21 5.58
CA ARG A 181 19.08 -3.89 5.29
C ARG A 181 19.81 -3.33 6.52
N ASN A 182 19.19 -3.47 7.70
CA ASN A 182 19.80 -3.03 8.97
C ASN A 182 21.09 -3.80 9.29
N VAL A 183 21.11 -5.12 9.11
CA VAL A 183 22.32 -5.93 9.27
C VAL A 183 23.40 -5.53 8.25
N LEU A 184 23.04 -5.39 6.97
CA LEU A 184 23.99 -5.10 5.89
C LEU A 184 24.60 -3.68 5.92
N VAL A 185 24.01 -2.75 6.67
CA VAL A 185 24.59 -1.42 6.89
C VAL A 185 25.94 -1.53 7.62
N HIS A 186 26.10 -2.52 8.50
CA HIS A 186 27.31 -2.76 9.30
C HIS A 186 28.33 -3.66 8.62
N VAL A 187 28.08 -4.10 7.38
CA VAL A 187 28.99 -4.96 6.62
C VAL A 187 29.81 -4.14 5.64
N PRO A 188 31.16 -4.24 5.65
CA PRO A 188 32.05 -3.58 4.70
C PRO A 188 31.72 -3.94 3.25
N HIS A 189 31.87 -2.98 2.33
CA HIS A 189 31.49 -3.14 0.93
C HIS A 189 32.05 -4.41 0.27
N LYS A 190 33.31 -4.74 0.56
CA LYS A 190 34.00 -5.93 0.01
C LYS A 190 33.36 -7.26 0.41
N GLU A 191 32.78 -7.33 1.62
CA GLU A 191 32.15 -8.54 2.15
C GLU A 191 30.64 -8.58 1.92
N LYS A 192 30.04 -7.46 1.48
CA LYS A 192 28.60 -7.25 1.49
C LYS A 192 27.83 -8.25 0.63
N GLU A 193 28.35 -8.58 -0.54
CA GLU A 193 27.68 -9.52 -1.46
C GLU A 193 27.66 -10.93 -0.88
N ARG A 194 28.83 -11.40 -0.39
CA ARG A 194 28.98 -12.72 0.21
C ARG A 194 28.12 -12.86 1.47
N PHE A 195 28.21 -11.87 2.36
CA PHE A 195 27.41 -11.82 3.59
C PHE A 195 25.90 -11.83 3.28
N ALA A 196 25.45 -11.02 2.31
CA ALA A 196 24.05 -10.96 1.89
C ALA A 196 23.56 -12.29 1.32
N GLY A 197 24.41 -13.04 0.61
CA GLY A 197 24.09 -14.39 0.14
C GLY A 197 23.82 -15.36 1.29
N LEU A 198 24.72 -15.40 2.28
CA LEU A 198 24.56 -16.24 3.47
C LEU A 198 23.35 -15.80 4.31
N LEU A 199 23.16 -14.49 4.47
CA LEU A 199 22.01 -13.94 5.18
C LEU A 199 20.69 -14.35 4.52
N LYS A 200 20.58 -14.30 3.18
CA LYS A 200 19.41 -14.76 2.45
C LYS A 200 19.14 -16.25 2.66
N TRP A 201 20.18 -17.06 2.78
CA TRP A 201 20.07 -18.49 2.93
C TRP A 201 19.38 -18.90 4.24
N ILE A 202 19.45 -18.07 5.30
CA ILE A 202 18.75 -18.28 6.56
C ILE A 202 17.24 -18.48 6.32
N TRP A 203 16.63 -17.68 5.43
CA TRP A 203 15.19 -17.74 5.14
C TRP A 203 14.79 -18.73 4.04
N MET A 204 15.77 -19.46 3.46
CA MET A 204 15.49 -20.49 2.44
C MET A 204 15.24 -21.87 3.05
N THR A 205 14.53 -21.91 4.17
CA THR A 205 14.08 -23.14 4.83
C THR A 205 12.72 -22.90 5.46
N ALA A 206 11.96 -23.97 5.62
CA ALA A 206 10.70 -23.96 6.40
C ALA A 206 10.91 -24.47 7.84
N ASP A 207 12.11 -24.97 8.15
CA ASP A 207 12.45 -25.50 9.45
C ASP A 207 13.13 -24.43 10.32
N PRO A 208 12.55 -24.05 11.48
CA PRO A 208 13.12 -23.05 12.37
C PRO A 208 14.51 -23.43 12.91
N ALA A 209 14.77 -24.71 13.19
CA ALA A 209 16.04 -25.16 13.73
C ALA A 209 17.16 -24.97 12.70
N THR A 210 16.91 -25.35 11.45
CA THR A 210 17.83 -25.13 10.33
C THR A 210 18.09 -23.63 10.09
N ALA A 211 17.05 -22.78 10.18
CA ALA A 211 17.22 -21.34 10.04
C ALA A 211 18.14 -20.76 11.12
N LYS A 212 17.93 -21.14 12.36
CA LYS A 212 18.74 -20.73 13.52
C LYS A 212 20.17 -21.25 13.43
N GLN A 213 20.37 -22.47 12.92
CA GLN A 213 21.73 -23.01 12.72
C GLN A 213 22.47 -22.22 11.67
N ARG A 214 21.85 -21.94 10.52
CA ARG A 214 22.47 -21.11 9.45
C ARG A 214 22.83 -19.69 9.94
N ALA A 215 22.02 -19.13 10.83
CA ALA A 215 22.31 -17.84 11.44
C ALA A 215 23.51 -17.89 12.38
N ARG A 216 23.64 -18.94 13.18
CA ARG A 216 24.81 -19.19 14.04
C ARG A 216 26.08 -19.37 13.20
N ASP A 217 26.04 -20.20 12.17
CA ASP A 217 27.17 -20.42 11.27
C ASP A 217 27.66 -19.11 10.62
N LEU A 218 26.70 -18.24 10.21
CA LEU A 218 27.03 -16.91 9.70
C LEU A 218 27.65 -16.01 10.79
N ALA A 219 27.07 -16.02 12.00
CA ALA A 219 27.56 -15.23 13.12
C ALA A 219 29.00 -15.63 13.48
N ASP A 220 29.28 -16.94 13.60
CA ASP A 220 30.60 -17.45 13.92
C ASP A 220 31.64 -17.10 12.85
N GLN A 221 31.28 -17.18 11.56
CA GLN A 221 32.18 -16.83 10.45
C GLN A 221 32.54 -15.35 10.43
N TYR A 222 31.64 -14.45 10.88
CA TYR A 222 31.81 -13.00 10.72
C TYR A 222 31.92 -12.22 12.04
N ARG A 223 31.91 -12.88 13.19
CA ARG A 223 31.97 -12.24 14.52
C ARG A 223 33.16 -11.29 14.68
N GLU A 224 34.32 -11.72 14.24
CA GLU A 224 35.54 -10.89 14.31
C GLU A 224 35.58 -9.78 13.24
N LYS A 225 35.08 -10.08 12.02
CA LYS A 225 35.15 -9.14 10.89
C LYS A 225 34.06 -8.08 10.90
N CYS A 226 32.86 -8.42 11.37
CA CYS A 226 31.68 -7.57 11.33
C CYS A 226 30.86 -7.69 12.64
N PRO A 227 31.44 -7.38 13.83
CA PRO A 227 30.80 -7.64 15.12
C PRO A 227 29.42 -6.97 15.24
N LYS A 228 29.27 -5.72 14.79
CA LYS A 228 27.98 -5.01 14.81
C LYS A 228 26.90 -5.64 13.91
N ALA A 229 27.30 -6.21 12.78
CA ALA A 229 26.37 -6.91 11.90
C ALA A 229 25.86 -8.21 12.55
N VAL A 230 26.75 -8.92 13.25
CA VAL A 230 26.42 -10.14 13.99
C VAL A 230 25.51 -9.82 15.18
N GLU A 231 25.85 -8.81 15.97
CA GLU A 231 25.03 -8.33 17.08
C GLU A 231 23.59 -7.99 16.60
N THR A 232 23.49 -7.17 15.53
CA THR A 232 22.19 -6.83 14.92
C THR A 232 21.44 -8.07 14.43
N LEU A 233 22.14 -9.06 13.88
CA LEU A 233 21.54 -10.32 13.44
C LEU A 233 21.00 -11.12 14.62
N GLU A 234 21.78 -11.30 15.68
CA GLU A 234 21.40 -12.06 16.86
C GLU A 234 20.22 -11.44 17.61
N GLU A 235 20.21 -10.11 17.78
CA GLU A 235 19.13 -9.38 18.45
C GLU A 235 17.77 -9.46 17.73
N GLY A 236 17.77 -9.52 16.41
CA GLY A 236 16.51 -9.44 15.65
C GLY A 236 16.09 -10.71 14.95
N LEU A 237 16.84 -11.80 15.08
CA LEU A 237 16.61 -13.04 14.34
C LEU A 237 15.28 -13.70 14.67
N GLU A 238 14.96 -13.84 15.96
CA GLU A 238 13.73 -14.51 16.43
C GLU A 238 12.49 -13.80 15.86
N ASP A 239 12.44 -12.48 15.96
CA ASP A 239 11.35 -11.66 15.43
C ASP A 239 11.24 -11.77 13.90
N ALA A 240 12.36 -11.92 13.21
CA ALA A 240 12.39 -12.08 11.75
C ALA A 240 12.05 -13.51 11.28
N LEU A 241 12.02 -14.48 12.17
CA LEU A 241 11.64 -15.88 11.92
C LEU A 241 10.23 -16.23 12.41
N THR A 242 9.50 -15.32 13.06
CA THR A 242 8.15 -15.54 13.60
C THR A 242 7.19 -16.17 12.59
N PHE A 243 7.28 -15.81 11.30
CA PHE A 243 6.44 -16.38 10.25
C PHE A 243 6.54 -17.91 10.12
N LEU A 244 7.63 -18.54 10.58
CA LEU A 244 7.81 -19.99 10.53
C LEU A 244 6.84 -20.73 11.48
N ALA A 245 6.31 -20.06 12.50
CA ALA A 245 5.25 -20.59 13.36
C ALA A 245 3.88 -20.68 12.65
N PHE A 246 3.76 -20.15 11.44
CA PHE A 246 2.51 -20.11 10.68
C PHE A 246 2.57 -20.94 9.38
N PRO A 247 2.63 -22.27 9.45
CA PRO A 247 2.85 -23.15 8.29
C PRO A 247 1.72 -23.09 7.25
N LYS A 248 0.53 -22.61 7.65
CA LYS A 248 -0.62 -22.39 6.75
C LYS A 248 -0.47 -21.14 5.88
N LEU A 249 0.41 -20.21 6.26
CA LEU A 249 0.66 -18.99 5.50
C LEU A 249 1.77 -19.20 4.46
N ASP A 250 1.73 -18.44 3.37
CA ASP A 250 2.82 -18.43 2.38
C ASP A 250 3.99 -17.59 2.94
N ALA A 251 5.03 -18.25 3.42
CA ALA A 251 6.23 -17.63 3.99
C ALA A 251 6.84 -16.52 3.12
N ARG A 252 6.77 -16.65 1.78
CA ARG A 252 7.29 -15.64 0.84
C ARG A 252 6.53 -14.32 0.92
N LYS A 253 5.25 -14.39 1.32
CA LYS A 253 4.36 -13.23 1.37
C LYS A 253 4.34 -12.58 2.75
N VAL A 254 4.42 -13.38 3.82
CA VAL A 254 4.26 -12.90 5.21
C VAL A 254 5.58 -12.60 5.93
N SER A 255 6.73 -12.97 5.35
CA SER A 255 8.03 -12.69 5.96
C SER A 255 8.52 -11.24 5.74
N SER A 256 7.83 -10.43 4.95
CA SER A 256 8.28 -9.07 4.62
C SER A 256 7.14 -8.16 4.17
N ASN A 257 7.42 -6.85 4.18
CA ASN A 257 6.56 -5.79 3.66
C ASN A 257 6.71 -5.57 2.14
N ASN A 258 7.28 -6.50 1.38
CA ASN A 258 7.51 -6.33 -0.07
C ASN A 258 6.25 -5.88 -0.84
N MET A 259 5.08 -6.29 -0.35
CA MET A 259 3.81 -5.86 -0.92
C MET A 259 3.62 -4.36 -0.75
N LEU A 260 3.80 -3.85 0.47
CA LEU A 260 3.68 -2.41 0.76
C LEU A 260 4.84 -1.63 0.13
N GLU A 261 6.05 -2.19 0.06
CA GLU A 261 7.18 -1.52 -0.62
C GLU A 261 6.88 -1.25 -2.11
N ARG A 262 6.24 -2.22 -2.81
CA ARG A 262 5.81 -2.02 -4.20
C ARG A 262 4.74 -0.93 -4.30
N LEU A 263 3.76 -0.96 -3.40
CA LEU A 263 2.71 0.03 -3.32
C LEU A 263 3.29 1.43 -3.03
N ASN A 264 4.18 1.53 -2.06
CA ASN A 264 4.90 2.77 -1.72
C ASN A 264 5.72 3.32 -2.89
N LYS A 265 6.32 2.44 -3.72
CA LYS A 265 7.02 2.86 -4.95
C LYS A 265 6.07 3.51 -5.95
N GLU A 266 4.88 2.97 -6.13
CA GLU A 266 3.85 3.53 -7.02
C GLU A 266 3.27 4.83 -6.47
N ILE A 267 3.05 4.93 -5.16
CA ILE A 267 2.65 6.18 -4.51
C ILE A 267 3.73 7.23 -4.72
N ARG A 268 4.99 6.93 -4.44
CA ARG A 268 6.12 7.86 -4.63
C ARG A 268 6.29 8.32 -6.08
N ARG A 269 5.96 7.48 -7.06
CA ARG A 269 5.98 7.88 -8.46
C ARG A 269 5.03 9.05 -8.73
N ARG A 270 3.88 9.08 -8.02
CA ARG A 270 2.86 10.13 -8.13
C ARG A 270 3.19 11.34 -7.26
N THR A 271 3.62 11.13 -6.03
CA THR A 271 3.90 12.21 -5.07
C THR A 271 5.13 13.03 -5.44
N ARG A 272 6.15 12.44 -6.06
CA ARG A 272 7.37 13.13 -6.52
C ARG A 272 7.10 14.29 -7.48
N VAL A 273 6.00 14.24 -8.21
CA VAL A 273 5.61 15.31 -9.16
C VAL A 273 5.22 16.59 -8.42
N VAL A 274 4.71 16.46 -7.20
CA VAL A 274 4.31 17.59 -6.36
C VAL A 274 5.51 18.23 -5.66
N GLY A 275 6.49 17.44 -5.24
CA GLY A 275 7.70 17.88 -4.53
C GLY A 275 7.45 18.25 -3.08
N ILE A 276 6.70 19.31 -2.82
CA ILE A 276 6.26 19.72 -1.48
C ILE A 276 4.74 19.92 -1.54
N PHE A 277 4.01 19.17 -0.76
CA PHE A 277 2.55 19.32 -0.66
C PHE A 277 2.17 20.62 0.03
N PRO A 278 1.17 21.37 -0.47
CA PRO A 278 0.76 22.64 0.11
C PRO A 278 0.13 22.51 1.50
N ASN A 279 -0.48 21.38 1.79
CA ASN A 279 -1.09 21.03 3.08
C ASN A 279 -1.23 19.51 3.23
N PRO A 280 -1.51 18.99 4.45
CA PRO A 280 -1.74 17.56 4.70
C PRO A 280 -2.86 16.97 3.87
N ASP A 281 -3.97 17.68 3.69
CA ASP A 281 -5.16 17.17 2.97
C ASP A 281 -4.85 16.87 1.50
N SER A 282 -4.05 17.70 0.84
CA SER A 282 -3.63 17.47 -0.54
C SER A 282 -2.73 16.23 -0.69
N TYR A 283 -1.87 15.96 0.31
CA TYR A 283 -1.08 14.75 0.34
C TYR A 283 -1.95 13.53 0.59
N LEU A 284 -2.81 13.59 1.60
CA LEU A 284 -3.71 12.51 1.99
C LEU A 284 -4.68 12.16 0.86
N ARG A 285 -5.28 13.19 0.22
CA ARG A 285 -6.18 13.02 -0.93
C ARG A 285 -5.52 12.22 -2.06
N LEU A 286 -4.33 12.65 -2.52
CA LEU A 286 -3.65 11.99 -3.63
C LEU A 286 -3.35 10.52 -3.31
N VAL A 287 -2.85 10.24 -2.11
CA VAL A 287 -2.52 8.88 -1.68
C VAL A 287 -3.79 8.04 -1.54
N THR A 288 -4.84 8.60 -0.91
CA THR A 288 -6.08 7.85 -0.65
C THR A 288 -6.80 7.50 -1.95
N VAL A 289 -6.98 8.45 -2.87
CA VAL A 289 -7.72 8.19 -4.12
C VAL A 289 -6.98 7.14 -4.96
N TYR A 290 -5.64 7.23 -5.03
CA TYR A 290 -4.86 6.18 -5.69
C TYR A 290 -5.05 4.81 -5.02
N LEU A 291 -5.10 4.75 -3.69
CA LEU A 291 -5.29 3.49 -2.94
C LEU A 291 -6.72 2.94 -3.03
N MET A 292 -7.71 3.79 -3.29
CA MET A 292 -9.07 3.36 -3.62
C MET A 292 -9.06 2.55 -4.92
N GLU A 293 -8.50 3.11 -6.02
CA GLU A 293 -8.38 2.42 -7.31
C GLU A 293 -7.59 1.11 -7.16
N TYR A 294 -6.47 1.16 -6.44
CA TYR A 294 -5.66 -0.03 -6.17
C TYR A 294 -6.44 -1.10 -5.39
N SER A 295 -7.28 -0.70 -4.43
CA SER A 295 -8.08 -1.63 -3.62
C SER A 295 -9.17 -2.32 -4.46
N GLU A 296 -9.80 -1.61 -5.38
CA GLU A 296 -10.78 -2.17 -6.32
C GLU A 296 -10.14 -3.19 -7.26
N ASP A 297 -8.96 -2.89 -7.82
CA ASP A 297 -8.22 -3.80 -8.69
C ASP A 297 -7.73 -5.04 -7.93
N CYS A 298 -7.29 -4.88 -6.68
CA CYS A 298 -6.87 -5.98 -5.82
C CYS A 298 -8.02 -6.86 -5.37
N GLY A 299 -9.21 -6.30 -5.19
CA GLY A 299 -10.43 -7.06 -4.88
C GLY A 299 -10.83 -8.05 -5.97
N ARG A 300 -10.42 -7.80 -7.23
CA ARG A 300 -10.63 -8.69 -8.38
C ARG A 300 -9.60 -9.82 -8.49
N SER A 301 -8.44 -9.70 -7.83
CA SER A 301 -7.39 -10.70 -7.84
C SER A 301 -7.23 -11.36 -6.48
N SER A 302 -7.40 -12.69 -6.40
CA SER A 302 -7.19 -13.42 -5.15
C SER A 302 -5.70 -13.45 -4.76
N PHE A 303 -5.40 -12.90 -3.60
CA PHE A 303 -4.07 -12.93 -3.01
C PHE A 303 -4.02 -14.00 -1.92
N TYR A 304 -3.60 -15.20 -2.27
CA TYR A 304 -3.47 -16.27 -1.29
C TYR A 304 -2.21 -16.07 -0.42
N ALA A 305 -2.32 -15.32 0.68
CA ALA A 305 -1.34 -15.38 1.77
C ALA A 305 -1.52 -16.70 2.55
N ILE A 306 -2.74 -17.22 2.57
CA ILE A 306 -3.10 -18.52 3.11
C ILE A 306 -2.85 -19.57 2.04
N ARG A 307 -2.15 -20.67 2.37
CA ARG A 307 -1.96 -21.78 1.43
C ARG A 307 -3.33 -22.39 1.13
N ALA A 308 -3.79 -22.26 -0.10
CA ALA A 308 -5.05 -22.86 -0.52
C ALA A 308 -5.02 -24.38 -0.29
N THR A 309 -6.02 -24.91 0.38
CA THR A 309 -6.25 -26.35 0.46
C THR A 309 -6.49 -26.91 -0.96
N PRO A 310 -6.25 -28.22 -1.22
CA PRO A 310 -6.46 -28.82 -2.54
C PRO A 310 -7.83 -28.52 -3.15
N LEU A 311 -8.89 -28.47 -2.34
CA LEU A 311 -10.26 -28.14 -2.75
C LEU A 311 -10.43 -26.69 -3.26
N GLN A 312 -9.74 -25.73 -2.66
CA GLN A 312 -9.78 -24.33 -3.12
C GLN A 312 -9.03 -24.15 -4.44
N LYS A 313 -7.97 -24.93 -4.71
CA LYS A 313 -7.25 -24.91 -5.98
C LYS A 313 -8.11 -25.40 -7.16
N GLN A 314 -9.03 -26.33 -6.91
CA GLN A 314 -9.96 -26.81 -7.94
C GLN A 314 -11.02 -25.75 -8.32
N ARG A 315 -11.57 -25.02 -7.35
CA ARG A 315 -12.55 -23.95 -7.62
C ARG A 315 -11.98 -22.82 -8.47
N VAL A 316 -10.71 -22.44 -8.27
CA VAL A 316 -10.06 -21.38 -9.07
C VAL A 316 -9.80 -21.81 -10.50
N ARG A 317 -9.48 -23.08 -10.74
CA ARG A 317 -9.30 -23.61 -12.10
C ARG A 317 -10.60 -23.72 -12.90
N GLN A 318 -11.74 -23.89 -12.24
CA GLN A 318 -13.07 -23.96 -12.86
C GLN A 318 -13.69 -22.57 -13.10
N GLY A 319 -13.22 -21.51 -12.47
CA GLY A 319 -13.74 -20.14 -12.59
C GLY A 319 -13.11 -19.27 -13.69
N SER A 320 -12.10 -19.76 -14.41
CA SER A 320 -11.53 -19.01 -15.53
C SER A 320 -12.34 -19.27 -16.81
N PRO A 321 -12.99 -18.25 -17.41
CA PRO A 321 -13.71 -18.45 -18.66
C PRO A 321 -12.71 -18.83 -19.76
N SER A 322 -12.89 -20.00 -20.36
CA SER A 322 -12.13 -20.44 -21.52
C SER A 322 -12.33 -19.40 -22.65
N LYS A 323 -11.26 -18.83 -23.16
CA LYS A 323 -11.27 -18.08 -24.40
C LYS A 323 -11.71 -19.05 -25.51
N ARG A 324 -12.96 -18.97 -25.95
CA ARG A 324 -13.42 -19.64 -27.16
C ARG A 324 -12.68 -19.02 -28.33
N THR A 325 -11.79 -19.78 -28.92
CA THR A 325 -11.19 -19.51 -30.24
C THR A 325 -12.30 -19.58 -31.26
N ILE A 326 -12.66 -18.46 -31.87
CA ILE A 326 -13.54 -18.44 -33.04
C ILE A 326 -12.68 -18.90 -34.21
N ALA A 327 -12.84 -20.15 -34.60
CA ALA A 327 -12.28 -20.66 -35.82
C ALA A 327 -13.11 -20.10 -37.00
N GLY A 328 -12.48 -19.22 -37.78
CA GLY A 328 -13.05 -18.69 -39.01
C GLY A 328 -13.21 -19.80 -40.06
N GLY A 329 -14.44 -20.12 -40.36
CA GLY A 329 -14.78 -20.98 -41.51
C GLY A 329 -14.49 -20.24 -42.81
N LYS A 330 -13.56 -20.74 -43.61
CA LYS A 330 -13.44 -20.40 -45.01
C LYS A 330 -14.54 -21.16 -45.79
N SER A 331 -15.52 -20.43 -46.31
CA SER A 331 -16.41 -20.91 -47.36
C SER A 331 -15.68 -20.78 -48.69
N MET A 332 -15.38 -21.91 -49.35
CA MET A 332 -15.17 -21.99 -50.80
C MET A 332 -16.55 -22.20 -51.41
N ALA A 333 -16.93 -21.32 -52.31
CA ALA A 333 -17.97 -21.59 -53.29
C ALA A 333 -17.36 -21.36 -54.68
N ALA A 334 -17.63 -22.32 -55.55
CA ALA A 334 -17.27 -22.40 -56.95
C ALA A 334 -17.85 -21.26 -57.78
#